data_a4c1548bb8df5be1568f377b41030baf
#
_entry.id   a4c1548bb8df5be1568f377b41030baf
#
_cell.length_a   1.000
_cell.length_b   1.000
_cell.length_c   1.000
_cell.angle_alpha   90.00
_cell.angle_beta   90.00
_cell.angle_gamma   90.00
#
_symmetry.space_group_name_H-M   'P 1'
#
loop_
_entity.id
_entity.type
_entity.pdbx_description
1 polymer ?
#
loop_
_entity_poly.entity_id
_entity_poly.type
_entity_poly.pdbx_seq_one_letter_code
_entity_poly.pdbx_strand_id
1 'polypeptide(L)'
;VLDDAVEKSLRRAALWNEVKDRLHESALGLSGGQQQRLVIARAVAIEPEVLLLDEPTSALDPISTLTIEELINDLKKQFTVVIVTHNMQQAARVSDQTAFMYMGDLIEYNDTNTLFTTPMKKQTEDYITGRYG
;
A
#
# COMPACT_ATOMS: atom_id res chain seq x y z
N VAL A 1 10.02 22.12 -15.71
CA VAL A 1 10.81 20.95 -15.22
C VAL A 1 10.35 20.53 -13.84
N LEU A 2 10.44 21.40 -12.80
CA LEU A 2 10.00 21.06 -11.44
C LEU A 2 8.47 20.90 -11.38
N ASP A 3 7.74 21.82 -11.96
CA ASP A 3 6.28 21.81 -11.98
C ASP A 3 5.74 20.58 -12.71
N ASP A 4 6.39 20.16 -13.81
CA ASP A 4 6.03 18.95 -14.56
C ASP A 4 6.23 17.70 -13.70
N ALA A 5 7.30 17.64 -12.91
CA ALA A 5 7.58 16.51 -12.01
C ALA A 5 6.54 16.45 -10.87
N VAL A 6 6.14 17.60 -10.34
CA VAL A 6 5.09 17.71 -9.31
C VAL A 6 3.76 17.21 -9.87
N GLU A 7 3.32 17.73 -11.02
CA GLU A 7 2.08 17.29 -11.65
C GLU A 7 2.08 15.80 -11.95
N LYS A 8 3.15 15.29 -12.58
CA LYS A 8 3.31 13.87 -12.91
C LYS A 8 3.17 12.98 -11.68
N SER A 9 3.82 13.36 -10.58
CA SER A 9 3.79 12.59 -9.34
C SER A 9 2.41 12.59 -8.67
N LEU A 10 1.76 13.75 -8.64
CA LEU A 10 0.42 13.90 -8.09
C LEU A 10 -0.63 13.16 -8.92
N ARG A 11 -0.48 13.12 -10.24
CA ARG A 11 -1.33 12.31 -11.13
C ARG A 11 -1.15 10.83 -10.87
N ARG A 12 0.09 10.36 -10.72
CA ARG A 12 0.40 8.96 -10.37
C ARG A 12 -0.22 8.54 -9.05
N ALA A 13 -0.31 9.45 -8.09
CA ALA A 13 -0.94 9.20 -6.80
C ALA A 13 -2.46 9.47 -6.78
N ALA A 14 -3.07 9.69 -7.95
CA ALA A 14 -4.50 10.01 -8.10
C ALA A 14 -4.94 11.21 -7.22
N LEU A 15 -4.08 12.21 -7.07
CA LEU A 15 -4.31 13.35 -6.19
C LEU A 15 -4.40 14.69 -6.94
N TRP A 16 -3.88 14.78 -8.15
CA TRP A 16 -3.75 16.03 -8.91
C TRP A 16 -5.04 16.85 -8.94
N ASN A 17 -6.16 16.24 -9.33
CA ASN A 17 -7.42 16.96 -9.50
C ASN A 17 -7.97 17.55 -8.19
N GLU A 18 -7.54 17.01 -7.04
CA GLU A 18 -8.00 17.47 -5.73
C GLU A 18 -7.12 18.59 -5.16
N VAL A 19 -5.88 18.75 -5.65
CA VAL A 19 -4.91 19.68 -5.07
C VAL A 19 -4.32 20.69 -6.04
N LYS A 20 -4.56 20.57 -7.34
CA LYS A 20 -3.93 21.41 -8.39
C LYS A 20 -4.11 22.93 -8.18
N ASP A 21 -5.21 23.36 -7.58
CA ASP A 21 -5.53 24.76 -7.34
C ASP A 21 -5.05 25.25 -5.97
N ARG A 22 -4.35 24.40 -5.19
CA ARG A 22 -3.91 24.70 -3.82
C ARG A 22 -2.51 24.16 -3.51
N LEU A 23 -1.64 24.10 -4.52
CA LEU A 23 -0.29 23.54 -4.40
C LEU A 23 0.62 24.29 -3.40
N HIS A 24 0.31 25.54 -3.10
CA HIS A 24 1.08 26.36 -2.16
C HIS A 24 0.48 26.40 -0.75
N GLU A 25 -0.64 25.70 -0.53
CA GLU A 25 -1.25 25.61 0.79
C GLU A 25 -0.59 24.51 1.64
N SER A 26 -0.78 24.62 2.96
CA SER A 26 -0.28 23.59 3.89
C SER A 26 -0.96 22.23 3.64
N ALA A 27 -0.17 21.16 3.53
CA ALA A 27 -0.67 19.82 3.42
C ALA A 27 -1.39 19.34 4.70
N LEU A 28 -1.23 20.03 5.82
CA LEU A 28 -1.95 19.69 7.06
C LEU A 28 -3.46 19.91 6.95
N GLY A 29 -3.92 20.72 5.98
CA GLY A 29 -5.33 20.91 5.68
C GLY A 29 -5.97 19.80 4.85
N LEU A 30 -5.19 18.83 4.37
CA LEU A 30 -5.68 17.69 3.60
C LEU A 30 -6.28 16.61 4.53
N SER A 31 -7.23 15.82 3.99
CA SER A 31 -7.73 14.64 4.69
C SER A 31 -6.62 13.59 4.87
N GLY A 32 -6.82 12.63 5.79
CA GLY A 32 -5.85 11.56 6.00
C GLY A 32 -5.53 10.77 4.74
N GLY A 33 -6.52 10.43 3.93
CA GLY A 33 -6.33 9.72 2.67
C GLY A 33 -5.59 10.56 1.62
N GLN A 34 -5.86 11.87 1.56
CA GLN A 34 -5.13 12.80 0.70
C GLN A 34 -3.68 12.96 1.14
N GLN A 35 -3.43 13.08 2.44
CA GLN A 35 -2.06 13.14 2.98
C GLN A 35 -1.28 11.87 2.64
N GLN A 36 -1.90 10.71 2.77
CA GLN A 36 -1.26 9.44 2.41
C GLN A 36 -0.93 9.37 0.92
N ARG A 37 -1.83 9.80 0.06
CA ARG A 37 -1.56 9.88 -1.39
C ARG A 37 -0.45 10.90 -1.71
N LEU A 38 -0.36 11.99 -0.97
CA LEU A 38 0.72 12.95 -1.12
C LEU A 38 2.09 12.34 -0.74
N VAL A 39 2.14 11.55 0.33
CA VAL A 39 3.36 10.84 0.74
C VAL A 39 3.77 9.83 -0.35
N ILE A 40 2.81 9.11 -0.93
CA ILE A 40 3.06 8.21 -2.06
C ILE A 40 3.55 8.99 -3.29
N ALA A 41 2.91 10.13 -3.62
CA ALA A 41 3.37 10.99 -4.72
C ALA A 41 4.84 11.40 -4.57
N ARG A 42 5.22 11.77 -3.35
CA ARG A 42 6.61 12.12 -3.02
C ARG A 42 7.56 10.94 -3.24
N ALA A 43 7.16 9.75 -2.82
CA ALA A 43 7.97 8.55 -2.97
C ALA A 43 8.16 8.15 -4.43
N VAL A 44 7.12 8.26 -5.27
CA VAL A 44 7.21 7.89 -6.70
C VAL A 44 7.86 8.97 -7.57
N ALA A 45 8.02 10.19 -7.05
CA ALA A 45 8.62 11.30 -7.80
C ALA A 45 10.07 11.01 -8.25
N ILE A 46 10.81 10.23 -7.48
CA ILE A 46 12.18 9.83 -7.78
C ILE A 46 12.27 8.59 -8.67
N GLU A 47 11.14 8.06 -9.13
CA GLU A 47 11.01 6.87 -9.97
C GLU A 47 11.79 5.65 -9.40
N PRO A 48 11.48 5.20 -8.17
CA PRO A 48 12.20 4.09 -7.55
C PRO A 48 11.94 2.76 -8.28
N GLU A 49 12.88 1.83 -8.19
CA GLU A 49 12.64 0.45 -8.64
C GLU A 49 11.73 -0.30 -7.69
N VAL A 50 11.87 -0.04 -6.39
CA VAL A 50 11.08 -0.67 -5.32
C VAL A 50 10.44 0.40 -4.45
N LEU A 51 9.14 0.30 -4.25
CA LEU A 51 8.35 1.17 -3.37
C LEU A 51 7.98 0.39 -2.10
N LEU A 52 8.37 0.92 -0.94
CA LEU A 52 8.07 0.31 0.35
C LEU A 52 6.94 1.08 1.03
N LEU A 53 5.88 0.38 1.41
CA LEU A 53 4.71 0.94 2.10
C LEU A 53 4.50 0.19 3.42
N ASP A 54 4.67 0.89 4.52
CA ASP A 54 4.48 0.32 5.86
C ASP A 54 3.12 0.75 6.42
N GLU A 55 2.21 -0.21 6.59
CA GLU A 55 0.85 0.00 7.09
C GLU A 55 0.13 1.18 6.42
N PRO A 56 0.03 1.22 5.07
CA PRO A 56 -0.37 2.44 4.36
C PRO A 56 -1.81 2.88 4.60
N THR A 57 -2.64 2.03 5.20
CA THR A 57 -4.07 2.32 5.43
C THR A 57 -4.49 2.23 6.90
N SER A 58 -3.56 2.03 7.83
CA SER A 58 -3.87 1.74 9.23
C SER A 58 -4.67 2.82 9.96
N ALA A 59 -4.54 4.08 9.55
CA ALA A 59 -5.22 5.23 10.17
C ALA A 59 -6.33 5.81 9.28
N LEU A 60 -6.78 5.07 8.26
CA LEU A 60 -7.74 5.57 7.27
C LEU A 60 -9.12 4.92 7.46
N ASP A 61 -10.15 5.69 7.09
CA ASP A 61 -11.52 5.21 6.96
C ASP A 61 -11.65 4.20 5.79
N PRO A 62 -12.73 3.40 5.73
CA PRO A 62 -12.90 2.37 4.70
C PRO A 62 -12.86 2.90 3.26
N ILE A 63 -13.42 4.08 2.99
CA ILE A 63 -13.43 4.67 1.65
C ILE A 63 -12.02 5.08 1.23
N SER A 64 -11.29 5.75 2.11
CA SER A 64 -9.89 6.13 1.87
C SER A 64 -8.99 4.91 1.72
N THR A 65 -9.23 3.87 2.52
CA THR A 65 -8.52 2.59 2.41
C THR A 65 -8.70 1.99 1.02
N LEU A 66 -9.92 1.93 0.52
CA LEU A 66 -10.21 1.40 -0.82
C LEU A 66 -9.49 2.21 -1.90
N THR A 67 -9.51 3.53 -1.80
CA THR A 67 -8.80 4.42 -2.74
C THR A 67 -7.29 4.13 -2.76
N ILE A 68 -6.68 3.91 -1.60
CA ILE A 68 -5.25 3.55 -1.50
C ILE A 68 -4.99 2.17 -2.10
N GLU A 69 -5.86 1.19 -1.85
CA GLU A 69 -5.72 -0.16 -2.44
C GLU A 69 -5.81 -0.13 -3.96
N GLU A 70 -6.74 0.64 -4.53
CA GLU A 70 -6.84 0.87 -5.98
C GLU A 70 -5.57 1.52 -6.53
N LEU A 71 -5.04 2.52 -5.83
CA LEU A 71 -3.78 3.17 -6.19
C LEU A 71 -2.61 2.18 -6.18
N ILE A 72 -2.51 1.33 -5.16
CA ILE A 72 -1.48 0.29 -5.09
C ILE A 72 -1.57 -0.66 -6.28
N ASN A 73 -2.77 -1.07 -6.66
CA ASN A 73 -2.99 -1.92 -7.84
C ASN A 73 -2.54 -1.25 -9.14
N ASP A 74 -2.65 0.07 -9.25
CA ASP A 74 -2.11 0.80 -10.39
C ASP A 74 -0.58 0.94 -10.33
N LEU A 75 -0.04 1.26 -9.16
CA LEU A 75 1.39 1.45 -8.96
C LEU A 75 2.20 0.17 -9.21
N LYS A 76 1.69 -0.99 -8.84
CA LYS A 76 2.41 -2.25 -9.06
C LYS A 76 2.59 -2.62 -10.53
N LYS A 77 1.92 -1.95 -11.44
CA LYS A 77 2.14 -2.09 -12.89
C LYS A 77 3.45 -1.43 -13.34
N GLN A 78 3.96 -0.48 -12.58
CA GLN A 78 5.14 0.32 -12.91
C GLN A 78 6.30 0.10 -11.92
N PHE A 79 6.00 -0.24 -10.68
CA PHE A 79 6.97 -0.40 -9.59
C PHE A 79 6.84 -1.77 -8.97
N THR A 80 7.93 -2.28 -8.42
CA THR A 80 7.84 -3.39 -7.46
C THR A 80 7.40 -2.79 -6.13
N VAL A 81 6.24 -3.22 -5.63
CA VAL A 81 5.66 -2.69 -4.38
C VAL A 81 5.79 -3.74 -3.29
N VAL A 82 6.38 -3.34 -2.16
CA VAL A 82 6.43 -4.15 -0.94
C VAL A 82 5.57 -3.46 0.10
N ILE A 83 4.58 -4.18 0.64
CA ILE A 83 3.66 -3.67 1.66
C ILE A 83 3.85 -4.47 2.94
N VAL A 84 3.96 -3.77 4.06
CA VAL A 84 3.80 -4.35 5.38
C VAL A 84 2.39 -4.03 5.87
N THR A 85 1.65 -5.05 6.25
CA THR A 85 0.31 -4.90 6.82
C THR A 85 0.00 -6.03 7.80
N HIS A 86 -0.75 -5.73 8.85
CA HIS A 86 -1.34 -6.74 9.72
C HIS A 86 -2.77 -7.09 9.30
N ASN A 87 -3.30 -6.44 8.26
CA ASN A 87 -4.62 -6.73 7.72
C ASN A 87 -4.53 -7.81 6.63
N MET A 88 -4.87 -9.04 7.00
CA MET A 88 -4.81 -10.19 6.10
C MET A 88 -5.72 -10.06 4.88
N GLN A 89 -6.88 -9.44 5.05
CA GLN A 89 -7.82 -9.21 3.94
C GLN A 89 -7.23 -8.25 2.92
N GLN A 90 -6.55 -7.20 3.37
CA GLN A 90 -5.83 -6.29 2.50
C GLN A 90 -4.71 -7.00 1.73
N ALA A 91 -3.88 -7.77 2.43
CA ALA A 91 -2.83 -8.57 1.79
C ALA A 91 -3.41 -9.48 0.71
N ALA A 92 -4.51 -10.17 0.99
CA ALA A 92 -5.18 -11.03 0.04
C ALA A 92 -5.71 -10.30 -1.20
N ARG A 93 -6.15 -9.04 -1.04
CA ARG A 93 -6.72 -8.24 -2.15
C ARG A 93 -5.67 -7.61 -3.05
N VAL A 94 -4.55 -7.15 -2.49
CA VAL A 94 -3.64 -6.27 -3.24
C VAL A 94 -2.32 -6.93 -3.63
N SER A 95 -1.92 -8.04 -3.00
CA SER A 95 -0.61 -8.64 -3.25
C SER A 95 -0.68 -9.82 -4.21
N ASP A 96 0.41 -10.02 -4.96
CA ASP A 96 0.60 -11.17 -5.85
C ASP A 96 1.35 -12.28 -5.11
N GLN A 97 2.29 -11.90 -4.24
CA GLN A 97 3.05 -12.80 -3.37
C GLN A 97 2.90 -12.33 -1.94
N THR A 98 2.84 -13.25 -1.00
CA THR A 98 2.71 -12.92 0.42
C THR A 98 3.74 -13.68 1.25
N ALA A 99 4.38 -12.95 2.15
CA ALA A 99 5.29 -13.48 3.17
C ALA A 99 4.60 -13.36 4.53
N PHE A 100 4.44 -14.47 5.22
CA PHE A 100 4.00 -14.47 6.61
C PHE A 100 5.22 -14.46 7.53
N MET A 101 5.31 -13.41 8.34
CA MET A 101 6.38 -13.22 9.31
C MET A 101 5.84 -13.26 10.72
N TYR A 102 6.60 -13.87 11.62
CA TYR A 102 6.25 -13.92 13.03
C TYR A 102 7.51 -13.83 13.89
N MET A 103 7.51 -12.90 14.83
CA MET A 103 8.63 -12.69 15.78
C MET A 103 10.00 -12.55 15.10
N GLY A 104 10.04 -11.89 13.95
CA GLY A 104 11.25 -11.68 13.17
C GLY A 104 11.63 -12.80 12.21
N ASP A 105 10.93 -13.93 12.26
CA ASP A 105 11.19 -15.06 11.37
C ASP A 105 10.23 -15.07 10.17
N LEU A 106 10.77 -15.41 9.01
CA LEU A 106 9.95 -15.73 7.83
C LEU A 106 9.39 -17.15 7.98
N ILE A 107 8.08 -17.25 8.20
CA ILE A 107 7.41 -18.54 8.42
C ILE A 107 7.06 -19.21 7.10
N GLU A 108 6.42 -18.46 6.20
CA GLU A 108 6.00 -18.98 4.91
C GLU A 108 5.97 -17.85 3.86
N TYR A 109 6.35 -18.18 2.63
CA TYR A 109 6.30 -17.30 1.48
C TYR A 109 5.73 -18.05 0.28
N ASN A 110 4.68 -17.51 -0.33
CA ASN A 110 4.08 -18.13 -1.50
C ASN A 110 3.24 -17.14 -2.30
N ASP A 111 2.75 -17.60 -3.45
CA ASP A 111 1.65 -16.96 -4.14
C ASP A 111 0.51 -16.64 -3.15
N THR A 112 -0.05 -15.44 -3.25
CA THR A 112 -1.02 -14.95 -2.27
C THR A 112 -2.25 -15.85 -2.17
N ASN A 113 -2.81 -16.27 -3.30
CA ASN A 113 -3.98 -17.15 -3.29
C ASN A 113 -3.66 -18.49 -2.61
N THR A 114 -2.52 -19.09 -2.93
CA THR A 114 -2.07 -20.33 -2.33
C THR A 114 -1.85 -20.20 -0.83
N LEU A 115 -1.18 -19.15 -0.39
CA LEU A 115 -0.90 -18.92 1.03
C LEU A 115 -2.18 -18.76 1.86
N PHE A 116 -3.18 -18.06 1.33
CA PHE A 116 -4.44 -17.83 2.04
C PHE A 116 -5.45 -18.98 1.93
N THR A 117 -5.34 -19.86 0.96
CA THR A 117 -6.29 -20.97 0.77
C THR A 117 -5.74 -22.31 1.20
N THR A 118 -4.47 -22.59 0.92
CA THR A 118 -3.81 -23.88 1.19
C THR A 118 -2.39 -23.66 1.74
N PRO A 119 -2.26 -23.03 2.92
CA PRO A 119 -0.94 -22.79 3.52
C PRO A 119 -0.24 -24.12 3.84
N MET A 120 1.08 -24.15 3.68
CA MET A 120 1.90 -25.34 3.95
C MET A 120 2.24 -25.49 5.43
N LYS A 121 2.27 -24.36 6.17
CA LYS A 121 2.63 -24.34 7.58
C LYS A 121 1.38 -24.25 8.46
N LYS A 122 1.35 -25.08 9.51
CA LYS A 122 0.25 -25.03 10.48
C LYS A 122 0.16 -23.66 11.16
N GLN A 123 1.30 -23.02 11.44
CA GLN A 123 1.36 -21.70 12.05
C GLN A 123 0.70 -20.63 11.15
N THR A 124 0.89 -20.72 9.84
CA THR A 124 0.22 -19.84 8.86
C THR A 124 -1.27 -20.07 8.86
N GLU A 125 -1.71 -21.33 8.83
CA GLU A 125 -3.12 -21.70 8.88
C GLU A 125 -3.79 -21.18 10.16
N ASP A 126 -3.16 -21.37 11.29
CA ASP A 126 -3.68 -20.93 12.60
C ASP A 126 -3.81 -19.40 12.65
N TYR A 127 -2.86 -18.66 12.08
CA TYR A 127 -2.91 -17.21 11.99
C TYR A 127 -4.07 -16.74 11.09
N ILE A 128 -4.20 -17.33 9.90
CA ILE A 128 -5.25 -16.97 8.94
C ILE A 128 -6.65 -17.28 9.50
N THR A 129 -6.80 -18.40 10.21
CA THR A 129 -8.10 -18.81 10.78
C THR A 129 -8.40 -18.18 12.13
N GLY A 130 -7.53 -17.32 12.65
CA GLY A 130 -7.71 -16.66 13.93
C GLY A 130 -7.54 -17.59 15.14
N ARG A 131 -6.94 -18.76 14.97
CA ARG A 131 -6.65 -19.72 16.05
C ARG A 131 -5.35 -19.39 16.79
N TYR A 132 -4.74 -18.31 16.41
CA TYR A 132 -3.49 -17.83 16.96
C TYR A 132 -3.80 -16.96 18.18
N GLY A 133 -3.58 -17.44 19.31
CA GLY A 133 -3.88 -16.70 20.51
C GLY A 133 -2.93 -17.01 21.64
#